data_a9a2ad5016d734255a1938a9b3df070b
#
_entry.id   a9a2ad5016d734255a1938a9b3df070b
#
_cell.length_a   1.000
_cell.length_b   1.000
_cell.length_c   1.000
_cell.angle_alpha   90.00
_cell.angle_beta   90.00
_cell.angle_gamma   90.00
#
_symmetry.space_group_name_H-M   'P 1'
#
loop_
_entity.id
_entity.type
_entity.pdbx_description
1 polymer ?
#
loop_
_entity_poly.entity_id
_entity_poly.type
_entity_poly.pdbx_seq_one_letter_code
_entity_poly.pdbx_strand_id
1 'polypeptide(L)'
;PYYSVDNRFYSVINTKNSNDGYSYQLSAQLQKSFAFGLDLSASYTFGHSYSVNDGTSSVAYSCWKYNYAVDTNNPKLTYSGFDIPNRVMVNVNYTSPKYANGLLQSVLGLVYNGQNGMRYSLTMNESKDYNGDGYRGNSLLYIPTDEELAQMNFASEEARAKFGDFINSDKYCKFHKGQYAERNSNVGEWENRVDLHFAENIFYWKKRGSKIQLTLDVLNFANLLNKKWGTTYGSLYNLSVLKVSKVAVANGVATPTFDYNNPSIYPNNISSRWHMQVGCKITF
;
A
#
# COMPACT_ATOMS: atom_id res chain seq x y z
N PRO A 1 25.94 -6.42 13.65
CA PRO A 1 26.03 -6.07 15.08
C PRO A 1 26.23 -4.57 15.27
N TYR A 2 25.53 -4.03 16.25
CA TYR A 2 25.63 -2.64 16.65
C TYR A 2 26.86 -2.48 17.57
N TYR A 3 27.80 -1.62 17.21
CA TYR A 3 28.97 -1.30 18.03
C TYR A 3 28.89 0.15 18.50
N SER A 4 29.02 0.38 19.81
CA SER A 4 29.24 1.72 20.36
C SER A 4 30.69 2.12 20.07
N VAL A 5 30.85 3.20 19.30
CA VAL A 5 32.17 3.75 18.97
C VAL A 5 32.75 4.53 20.14
N ASP A 6 31.90 5.28 20.84
CA ASP A 6 32.27 6.13 21.99
C ASP A 6 31.01 6.43 22.80
N ASN A 7 31.11 6.40 24.13
CA ASN A 7 29.98 6.63 25.04
C ASN A 7 29.40 8.04 25.00
N ARG A 8 30.08 8.96 24.37
CA ARG A 8 29.60 10.34 24.16
C ARG A 8 28.64 10.48 23.00
N PHE A 9 28.55 9.49 22.12
CA PHE A 9 27.66 9.48 20.95
C PHE A 9 26.67 8.33 21.05
N TYR A 10 25.39 8.64 20.89
CA TYR A 10 24.35 7.61 20.84
C TYR A 10 24.45 6.76 19.57
N SER A 11 24.71 7.39 18.43
CA SER A 11 24.94 6.71 17.17
C SER A 11 25.73 7.60 16.20
N VAL A 12 26.45 7.00 15.29
CA VAL A 12 27.11 7.69 14.17
C VAL A 12 26.55 7.11 12.88
N ILE A 13 25.79 7.92 12.14
CA ILE A 13 25.17 7.52 10.87
C ILE A 13 25.92 8.19 9.72
N ASN A 14 26.45 7.39 8.82
CA ASN A 14 27.09 7.88 7.59
C ASN A 14 26.18 7.60 6.42
N THR A 15 25.65 8.65 5.79
CA THR A 15 24.83 8.54 4.58
C THR A 15 25.72 8.64 3.34
N LYS A 16 25.49 7.73 2.40
CA LYS A 16 26.20 7.68 1.12
C LYS A 16 25.19 7.69 -0.01
N ASN A 17 25.56 8.26 -1.14
CA ASN A 17 24.79 8.11 -2.37
C ASN A 17 24.93 6.67 -2.93
N SER A 18 23.86 6.13 -3.48
CA SER A 18 23.83 4.88 -4.22
C SER A 18 23.19 5.12 -5.59
N ASN A 19 23.69 4.42 -6.59
CA ASN A 19 23.12 4.38 -7.94
C ASN A 19 22.24 3.13 -8.16
N ASP A 20 21.97 2.37 -7.10
CA ASP A 20 21.27 1.09 -7.22
C ASP A 20 19.75 1.23 -7.38
N GLY A 21 19.17 2.42 -7.07
CA GLY A 21 17.73 2.68 -7.21
C GLY A 21 17.35 3.00 -8.66
N TYR A 22 16.21 2.46 -9.11
CA TYR A 22 15.61 2.81 -10.40
C TYR A 22 14.11 2.58 -10.41
N SER A 23 13.42 3.19 -11.37
CA SER A 23 12.01 2.91 -11.65
C SER A 23 11.75 2.88 -13.15
N TYR A 24 10.72 2.13 -13.54
CA TYR A 24 10.21 2.15 -14.90
C TYR A 24 8.68 2.08 -14.90
N GLN A 25 8.07 2.68 -15.91
CA GLN A 25 6.62 2.75 -16.04
C GLN A 25 6.23 2.69 -17.51
N LEU A 26 5.20 1.90 -17.81
CA LEU A 26 4.56 1.83 -19.12
C LEU A 26 3.08 2.19 -18.93
N SER A 27 2.61 3.16 -19.70
CA SER A 27 1.20 3.61 -19.67
C SER A 27 0.59 3.54 -21.06
N ALA A 28 -0.64 3.04 -21.14
CA ALA A 28 -1.46 3.09 -22.34
C ALA A 28 -2.77 3.83 -22.01
N GLN A 29 -3.20 4.72 -22.90
CA GLN A 29 -4.42 5.50 -22.73
C GLN A 29 -5.24 5.50 -24.02
N LEU A 30 -6.56 5.35 -23.88
CA LEU A 30 -7.54 5.50 -24.94
C LEU A 30 -8.52 6.61 -24.56
N GLN A 31 -8.83 7.48 -25.52
CA GLN A 31 -9.84 8.55 -25.36
C GLN A 31 -10.78 8.55 -26.53
N LYS A 32 -12.08 8.76 -26.27
CA LYS A 32 -13.11 8.88 -27.28
C LYS A 32 -14.18 9.85 -26.84
N SER A 33 -14.41 10.87 -27.65
CA SER A 33 -15.56 11.77 -27.55
C SER A 33 -16.61 11.41 -28.60
N PHE A 34 -17.85 11.37 -28.18
CA PHE A 34 -19.02 11.08 -29.03
C PHE A 34 -19.86 12.34 -29.21
N ALA A 35 -20.42 12.52 -30.42
CA ALA A 35 -21.18 13.71 -30.77
C ALA A 35 -22.44 13.94 -29.90
N PHE A 36 -22.96 12.89 -29.28
CA PHE A 36 -24.12 12.97 -28.37
C PHE A 36 -23.76 13.42 -26.94
N GLY A 37 -22.51 13.84 -26.68
CA GLY A 37 -22.07 14.40 -25.40
C GLY A 37 -21.44 13.42 -24.41
N LEU A 38 -21.08 12.20 -24.85
CA LEU A 38 -20.35 11.24 -24.03
C LEU A 38 -18.85 11.32 -24.32
N ASP A 39 -18.04 11.51 -23.27
CA ASP A 39 -16.59 11.45 -23.28
C ASP A 39 -16.12 10.26 -22.44
N LEU A 40 -15.30 9.40 -23.04
CA LEU A 40 -14.68 8.24 -22.39
C LEU A 40 -13.17 8.38 -22.39
N SER A 41 -12.55 8.07 -21.28
CA SER A 41 -11.08 7.93 -21.17
C SER A 41 -10.77 6.73 -20.30
N ALA A 42 -9.91 5.84 -20.77
CA ALA A 42 -9.42 4.70 -20.02
C ALA A 42 -7.90 4.64 -20.12
N SER A 43 -7.24 4.40 -19.01
CA SER A 43 -5.79 4.21 -18.97
C SER A 43 -5.40 3.03 -18.08
N TYR A 44 -4.35 2.35 -18.49
CA TYR A 44 -3.66 1.33 -17.71
C TYR A 44 -2.20 1.70 -17.58
N THR A 45 -1.69 1.59 -16.36
CA THR A 45 -0.29 1.84 -16.04
C THR A 45 0.29 0.61 -15.35
N PHE A 46 1.41 0.12 -15.89
CA PHE A 46 2.24 -0.92 -15.30
C PHE A 46 3.62 -0.36 -15.01
N GLY A 47 4.22 -0.72 -13.88
CA GLY A 47 5.58 -0.29 -13.58
C GLY A 47 6.07 -0.79 -12.24
N HIS A 48 7.37 -0.61 -12.01
CA HIS A 48 8.02 -0.93 -10.75
C HIS A 48 9.02 0.14 -10.34
N SER A 49 9.19 0.28 -9.04
CA SER A 49 10.16 1.15 -8.42
C SER A 49 11.00 0.35 -7.41
N TYR A 50 12.33 0.52 -7.48
CA TYR A 50 13.29 -0.16 -6.63
C TYR A 50 14.16 0.86 -5.89
N SER A 51 14.45 0.58 -4.62
CA SER A 51 15.30 1.41 -3.78
C SER A 51 16.07 0.57 -2.76
N VAL A 52 17.17 1.07 -2.27
CA VAL A 52 17.88 0.50 -1.10
C VAL A 52 17.31 1.04 0.20
N ASN A 53 16.77 2.26 0.16
CA ASN A 53 16.08 2.92 1.26
C ASN A 53 15.12 3.96 0.69
N ASP A 54 13.89 4.01 1.20
CA ASP A 54 12.86 4.91 0.66
C ASP A 54 12.96 6.35 1.18
N GLY A 55 13.86 6.64 2.13
CA GLY A 55 14.10 7.98 2.62
C GLY A 55 12.88 8.65 3.27
N THR A 56 12.05 7.88 3.97
CA THR A 56 10.73 8.34 4.47
C THR A 56 10.80 9.28 5.68
N SER A 57 12.00 9.65 6.14
CA SER A 57 12.20 10.54 7.29
C SER A 57 13.25 11.59 6.99
N SER A 58 13.09 12.79 7.57
CA SER A 58 14.12 13.84 7.60
C SER A 58 15.27 13.55 8.58
N VAL A 59 15.15 12.52 9.41
CA VAL A 59 16.14 12.10 10.39
C VAL A 59 16.86 10.85 9.89
N ALA A 60 18.19 10.96 9.67
CA ALA A 60 19.01 9.86 9.15
C ALA A 60 18.90 8.57 9.98
N TYR A 61 18.90 8.68 11.32
CA TYR A 61 18.70 7.54 12.21
C TYR A 61 17.35 6.86 11.99
N SER A 62 16.29 7.62 11.74
CA SER A 62 14.97 7.05 11.45
C SER A 62 14.92 6.36 10.08
N CYS A 63 15.56 6.91 9.06
CA CYS A 63 15.71 6.25 7.75
C CYS A 63 16.47 4.94 7.88
N TRP A 64 17.49 4.87 8.72
CA TRP A 64 18.25 3.66 8.97
C TRP A 64 17.44 2.62 9.74
N LYS A 65 16.89 2.96 10.90
CA LYS A 65 16.24 2.00 11.81
C LYS A 65 14.89 1.46 11.31
N TYR A 66 14.16 2.24 10.51
CA TYR A 66 12.86 1.82 9.96
C TYR A 66 12.98 1.13 8.58
N ASN A 67 14.19 0.96 8.09
CA ASN A 67 14.43 0.19 6.87
C ASN A 67 14.46 -1.31 7.21
N TYR A 68 13.47 -2.07 6.77
CA TYR A 68 13.42 -3.51 7.00
C TYR A 68 14.58 -4.19 6.29
N ALA A 69 15.42 -4.87 7.03
CA ALA A 69 16.62 -5.48 6.49
C ALA A 69 17.10 -6.66 7.36
N VAL A 70 17.86 -7.56 6.76
CA VAL A 70 18.65 -8.57 7.48
C VAL A 70 19.89 -7.89 8.09
N ASP A 71 20.52 -7.03 7.32
CA ASP A 71 21.63 -6.16 7.75
C ASP A 71 21.29 -4.72 7.40
N THR A 72 20.98 -3.91 8.41
CA THR A 72 20.57 -2.51 8.26
C THR A 72 21.71 -1.61 7.74
N ASN A 73 22.97 -2.05 7.91
CA ASN A 73 24.13 -1.33 7.38
C ASN A 73 24.43 -1.64 5.92
N ASN A 74 23.91 -2.75 5.40
CA ASN A 74 24.05 -3.17 4.01
C ASN A 74 22.68 -3.52 3.40
N PRO A 75 21.77 -2.54 3.28
CA PRO A 75 20.44 -2.78 2.72
C PRO A 75 20.55 -3.17 1.24
N LYS A 76 19.80 -4.20 0.86
CA LYS A 76 19.75 -4.66 -0.53
C LYS A 76 18.79 -3.82 -1.35
N LEU A 77 19.03 -3.76 -2.66
CA LEU A 77 18.09 -3.24 -3.63
C LEU A 77 16.86 -4.16 -3.68
N THR A 78 15.71 -3.62 -3.35
CA THR A 78 14.42 -4.31 -3.38
C THR A 78 13.33 -3.34 -3.83
N TYR A 79 12.09 -3.80 -3.92
CA TYR A 79 10.98 -2.91 -4.24
C TYR A 79 10.90 -1.74 -3.26
N SER A 80 10.61 -0.55 -3.78
CA SER A 80 10.26 0.62 -2.97
C SER A 80 8.88 0.41 -2.30
N GLY A 81 8.68 0.96 -1.11
CA GLY A 81 7.37 1.03 -0.47
C GLY A 81 6.34 1.85 -1.25
N PHE A 82 6.79 2.70 -2.17
CA PHE A 82 5.94 3.49 -3.07
C PHE A 82 5.60 2.79 -4.38
N ASP A 83 6.05 1.54 -4.58
CA ASP A 83 5.76 0.78 -5.77
C ASP A 83 4.29 0.36 -5.83
N ILE A 84 3.60 0.78 -6.89
CA ILE A 84 2.23 0.36 -7.23
C ILE A 84 2.29 -0.30 -8.61
N PRO A 85 2.37 -1.64 -8.68
CA PRO A 85 2.65 -2.35 -9.93
C PRO A 85 1.62 -2.12 -11.03
N ASN A 86 0.35 -2.03 -10.68
CA ASN A 86 -0.73 -1.92 -11.67
C ASN A 86 -1.74 -0.87 -11.22
N ARG A 87 -2.16 -0.02 -12.17
CA ARG A 87 -3.23 0.95 -11.98
C ARG A 87 -4.11 1.06 -13.23
N VAL A 88 -5.41 1.05 -13.02
CA VAL A 88 -6.44 1.29 -14.04
C VAL A 88 -7.22 2.54 -13.66
N MET A 89 -7.38 3.46 -14.59
CA MET A 89 -8.26 4.61 -14.43
C MET A 89 -9.26 4.65 -15.59
N VAL A 90 -10.54 4.85 -15.27
CA VAL A 90 -11.59 5.05 -16.28
C VAL A 90 -12.40 6.28 -15.90
N ASN A 91 -12.55 7.20 -16.85
CA ASN A 91 -13.41 8.37 -16.71
C ASN A 91 -14.52 8.29 -17.74
N VAL A 92 -15.74 8.49 -17.30
CA VAL A 92 -16.94 8.56 -18.11
C VAL A 92 -17.61 9.89 -17.80
N ASN A 93 -17.72 10.77 -18.78
CA ASN A 93 -18.42 12.03 -18.62
C ASN A 93 -19.52 12.13 -19.68
N TYR A 94 -20.73 12.43 -19.24
CA TYR A 94 -21.84 12.69 -20.13
C TYR A 94 -22.40 14.10 -19.89
N THR A 95 -22.43 14.90 -20.93
CA THR A 95 -23.06 16.20 -20.94
C THR A 95 -24.32 16.14 -21.80
N SER A 96 -25.47 16.34 -21.18
CA SER A 96 -26.74 16.29 -21.89
C SER A 96 -26.83 17.44 -22.92
N PRO A 97 -27.62 17.29 -24.01
CA PRO A 97 -28.13 18.45 -24.73
C PRO A 97 -28.83 19.41 -23.77
N LYS A 98 -28.87 20.69 -24.14
CA LYS A 98 -29.69 21.65 -23.38
C LYS A 98 -31.18 21.32 -23.54
N TYR A 99 -31.91 21.28 -22.44
CA TYR A 99 -33.35 21.00 -22.37
C TYR A 99 -34.10 22.09 -21.62
N ALA A 100 -35.41 21.94 -21.41
CA ALA A 100 -36.30 22.99 -20.85
C ALA A 100 -36.13 24.35 -21.56
N ASN A 101 -36.29 24.38 -22.89
CA ASN A 101 -36.10 25.58 -23.73
C ASN A 101 -34.71 26.20 -23.64
N GLY A 102 -33.68 25.35 -23.42
CA GLY A 102 -32.27 25.73 -23.31
C GLY A 102 -31.87 26.32 -21.95
N LEU A 103 -32.73 26.17 -20.94
CA LEU A 103 -32.48 26.63 -19.58
C LEU A 103 -31.61 25.64 -18.78
N LEU A 104 -31.70 24.34 -19.06
CA LEU A 104 -31.08 23.32 -18.27
C LEU A 104 -30.09 22.48 -19.07
N GLN A 105 -29.03 22.00 -18.41
CA GLN A 105 -28.06 21.07 -18.97
C GLN A 105 -27.43 20.28 -17.82
N SER A 106 -27.60 18.96 -17.87
CA SER A 106 -27.04 18.07 -16.88
C SER A 106 -25.65 17.54 -17.29
N VAL A 107 -24.78 17.36 -16.33
CA VAL A 107 -23.46 16.69 -16.47
C VAL A 107 -23.40 15.56 -15.49
N LEU A 108 -23.04 14.37 -15.96
CA LEU A 108 -22.82 13.19 -15.16
C LEU A 108 -21.39 12.69 -15.39
N GLY A 109 -20.59 12.59 -14.32
CA GLY A 109 -19.24 12.08 -14.32
C GLY A 109 -19.10 10.84 -13.44
N LEU A 110 -18.43 9.83 -13.94
CA LEU A 110 -17.98 8.67 -13.16
C LEU A 110 -16.48 8.51 -13.33
N VAL A 111 -15.77 8.38 -12.20
CA VAL A 111 -14.34 8.11 -12.17
C VAL A 111 -14.11 6.79 -11.44
N TYR A 112 -13.57 5.82 -12.16
CA TYR A 112 -13.08 4.59 -11.56
C TYR A 112 -11.55 4.66 -11.41
N ASN A 113 -11.05 4.30 -10.24
CA ASN A 113 -9.63 4.09 -9.97
C ASN A 113 -9.48 2.71 -9.32
N GLY A 114 -8.81 1.80 -10.02
CA GLY A 114 -8.42 0.49 -9.53
C GLY A 114 -6.90 0.39 -9.49
N GLN A 115 -6.32 -0.06 -8.38
CA GLN A 115 -4.87 -0.21 -8.26
C GLN A 115 -4.48 -1.28 -7.25
N ASN A 116 -3.27 -1.80 -7.36
CA ASN A 116 -2.71 -2.59 -6.28
C ASN A 116 -2.59 -1.74 -5.01
N GLY A 117 -2.80 -2.34 -3.85
CA GLY A 117 -2.46 -1.74 -2.58
C GLY A 117 -0.95 -1.56 -2.42
N MET A 118 -0.55 -0.84 -1.37
CA MET A 118 0.88 -0.58 -1.08
C MET A 118 1.63 -1.88 -0.82
N ARG A 119 2.93 -1.86 -1.11
CA ARG A 119 3.81 -2.97 -0.74
C ARG A 119 4.08 -3.01 0.76
N TYR A 120 4.34 -4.22 1.25
CA TYR A 120 4.70 -4.45 2.65
C TYR A 120 5.75 -5.56 2.79
N SER A 121 6.44 -5.53 3.91
CA SER A 121 7.48 -6.48 4.28
C SER A 121 6.93 -7.55 5.22
N LEU A 122 7.39 -8.79 5.08
CA LEU A 122 7.14 -9.83 6.07
C LEU A 122 8.22 -9.76 7.14
N THR A 123 7.81 -9.63 8.41
CA THR A 123 8.72 -9.36 9.52
C THR A 123 8.54 -10.32 10.69
N MET A 124 9.56 -10.36 11.53
CA MET A 124 9.46 -10.83 12.90
C MET A 124 8.69 -9.78 13.73
N ASN A 125 8.14 -10.22 14.84
CA ASN A 125 7.47 -9.34 15.80
C ASN A 125 8.46 -8.38 16.49
N GLU A 126 7.97 -7.19 16.87
CA GLU A 126 8.76 -6.12 17.50
C GLU A 126 9.21 -6.40 18.96
N SER A 127 8.98 -7.61 19.47
CA SER A 127 9.32 -7.95 20.87
C SER A 127 10.83 -8.03 21.13
N LYS A 128 11.61 -8.33 20.10
CA LYS A 128 13.07 -8.52 20.17
C LYS A 128 13.78 -7.85 18.99
N ASP A 129 15.05 -7.57 19.19
CA ASP A 129 16.00 -7.28 18.14
C ASP A 129 16.57 -8.60 17.61
N TYR A 130 16.15 -9.02 16.41
CA TYR A 130 16.53 -10.32 15.85
C TYR A 130 17.73 -10.22 14.90
N ASN A 131 18.06 -9.05 14.39
CA ASN A 131 19.20 -8.82 13.50
C ASN A 131 20.41 -8.20 14.21
N GLY A 132 20.27 -7.86 15.51
CA GLY A 132 21.36 -7.35 16.34
C GLY A 132 21.80 -5.93 16.02
N ASP A 133 20.90 -5.10 15.44
CA ASP A 133 21.21 -3.73 15.05
C ASP A 133 20.86 -2.70 16.14
N GLY A 134 20.32 -3.14 17.28
CA GLY A 134 19.91 -2.30 18.39
C GLY A 134 18.48 -1.75 18.26
N TYR A 135 17.75 -2.08 17.20
CA TYR A 135 16.37 -1.69 17.02
C TYR A 135 15.44 -2.92 16.92
N ARG A 136 14.21 -2.77 17.40
CA ARG A 136 13.17 -3.80 17.33
C ARG A 136 12.17 -3.44 16.23
N GLY A 137 11.73 -4.42 15.45
CA GLY A 137 10.64 -4.22 14.51
C GLY A 137 11.04 -4.05 13.05
N ASN A 138 12.34 -4.06 12.72
CA ASN A 138 12.83 -3.98 11.35
C ASN A 138 13.38 -5.31 10.79
N SER A 139 13.34 -6.39 11.58
CA SER A 139 13.92 -7.68 11.21
C SER A 139 12.99 -8.42 10.22
N LEU A 140 13.52 -8.76 9.07
CA LEU A 140 12.80 -9.52 8.04
C LEU A 140 12.59 -10.98 8.47
N LEU A 141 11.49 -11.57 8.02
CA LEU A 141 11.13 -12.95 8.27
C LEU A 141 12.09 -13.89 7.53
N TYR A 142 12.63 -14.90 8.23
CA TYR A 142 13.22 -16.06 7.58
C TYR A 142 12.12 -17.05 7.20
N ILE A 143 12.12 -17.50 5.95
CA ILE A 143 11.14 -18.43 5.37
C ILE A 143 11.81 -19.80 5.35
N PRO A 144 11.54 -20.70 6.32
CA PRO A 144 12.21 -21.98 6.39
C PRO A 144 11.81 -22.91 5.25
N THR A 145 12.70 -23.86 4.91
CA THR A 145 12.30 -25.05 4.14
C THR A 145 11.39 -25.94 4.98
N ASP A 146 10.78 -26.95 4.37
CA ASP A 146 9.89 -27.87 5.11
C ASP A 146 10.69 -28.69 6.13
N GLU A 147 11.94 -29.05 5.82
CA GLU A 147 12.86 -29.74 6.71
C GLU A 147 13.28 -28.86 7.90
N GLU A 148 13.60 -27.59 7.63
CA GLU A 148 13.94 -26.62 8.67
C GLU A 148 12.74 -26.34 9.58
N LEU A 149 11.53 -26.17 8.99
CA LEU A 149 10.29 -25.96 9.74
C LEU A 149 10.01 -27.11 10.71
N ALA A 150 10.26 -28.34 10.28
CA ALA A 150 10.10 -29.53 11.14
C ALA A 150 11.06 -29.54 12.33
N GLN A 151 12.25 -28.95 12.17
CA GLN A 151 13.27 -28.86 13.22
C GLN A 151 13.13 -27.63 14.13
N MET A 152 12.40 -26.60 13.70
CA MET A 152 12.17 -25.40 14.51
C MET A 152 11.37 -25.74 15.76
N ASN A 153 11.76 -25.15 16.90
CA ASN A 153 11.04 -25.31 18.15
C ASN A 153 9.89 -24.32 18.26
N PHE A 154 8.66 -24.81 18.30
CA PHE A 154 7.45 -23.99 18.44
C PHE A 154 6.80 -24.15 19.81
N ALA A 155 6.05 -23.14 20.24
CA ALA A 155 5.27 -23.15 21.48
C ALA A 155 4.16 -24.22 21.44
N SER A 156 3.65 -24.57 20.26
CA SER A 156 2.69 -25.64 20.02
C SER A 156 2.77 -26.16 18.59
N GLU A 157 2.32 -27.39 18.36
CA GLU A 157 2.19 -27.96 17.02
C GLU A 157 1.17 -27.18 16.16
N GLU A 158 0.14 -26.62 16.80
CA GLU A 158 -0.82 -25.74 16.11
C GLU A 158 -0.15 -24.48 15.54
N ALA A 159 0.75 -23.86 16.33
CA ALA A 159 1.49 -22.68 15.87
C ALA A 159 2.43 -23.03 14.70
N ARG A 160 3.09 -24.20 14.75
CA ARG A 160 3.92 -24.71 13.64
C ARG A 160 3.08 -24.93 12.38
N ALA A 161 1.94 -25.62 12.50
CA ALA A 161 1.05 -25.91 11.39
C ALA A 161 0.53 -24.62 10.73
N LYS A 162 0.04 -23.67 11.52
CA LYS A 162 -0.44 -22.37 11.02
C LYS A 162 0.66 -21.58 10.30
N PHE A 163 1.89 -21.63 10.80
CA PHE A 163 3.01 -20.95 10.12
C PHE A 163 3.36 -21.66 8.81
N GLY A 164 3.34 -22.98 8.77
CA GLY A 164 3.52 -23.76 7.55
C GLY A 164 2.43 -23.48 6.52
N ASP A 165 1.15 -23.43 6.94
CA ASP A 165 0.02 -23.06 6.09
C ASP A 165 0.18 -21.64 5.54
N PHE A 166 0.62 -20.69 6.36
CA PHE A 166 0.92 -19.33 5.91
C PHE A 166 1.99 -19.33 4.81
N ILE A 167 3.14 -20.00 5.03
CA ILE A 167 4.22 -20.07 4.03
C ILE A 167 3.71 -20.66 2.71
N ASN A 168 2.91 -21.72 2.76
CA ASN A 168 2.44 -22.42 1.58
C ASN A 168 1.31 -21.66 0.84
N SER A 169 0.55 -20.82 1.54
CA SER A 169 -0.54 -20.01 0.96
C SER A 169 -0.08 -18.64 0.46
N ASP A 170 0.96 -18.06 1.06
CA ASP A 170 1.47 -16.75 0.66
C ASP A 170 2.16 -16.82 -0.71
N LYS A 171 1.81 -15.85 -1.59
CA LYS A 171 2.28 -15.83 -2.99
C LYS A 171 3.80 -15.68 -3.13
N TYR A 172 4.44 -15.04 -2.16
CA TYR A 172 5.88 -14.84 -2.15
C TYR A 172 6.59 -15.99 -1.42
N CYS A 173 6.18 -16.32 -0.20
CA CYS A 173 6.85 -17.28 0.69
C CYS A 173 7.02 -18.67 0.05
N LYS A 174 5.98 -19.18 -0.62
CA LYS A 174 6.01 -20.53 -1.23
C LYS A 174 7.13 -20.73 -2.26
N PHE A 175 7.63 -19.66 -2.87
CA PHE A 175 8.72 -19.71 -3.87
C PHE A 175 10.08 -19.28 -3.30
N HIS A 176 10.14 -18.85 -2.02
CA HIS A 176 11.32 -18.27 -1.41
C HIS A 176 11.71 -18.98 -0.11
N LYS A 177 11.44 -20.31 -0.03
CA LYS A 177 11.84 -21.13 1.12
C LYS A 177 13.36 -21.23 1.23
N GLY A 178 13.89 -21.30 2.45
CA GLY A 178 15.31 -21.38 2.77
C GLY A 178 16.04 -20.03 2.74
N GLN A 179 15.31 -18.89 2.74
CA GLN A 179 15.93 -17.57 2.71
C GLN A 179 15.12 -16.51 3.49
N TYR A 180 15.73 -15.39 3.76
CA TYR A 180 15.02 -14.26 4.34
C TYR A 180 14.10 -13.62 3.30
N ALA A 181 12.91 -13.20 3.74
CA ALA A 181 12.04 -12.37 2.93
C ALA A 181 12.75 -11.07 2.54
N GLU A 182 12.47 -10.58 1.34
CA GLU A 182 12.94 -9.26 0.91
C GLU A 182 12.04 -8.15 1.48
N ARG A 183 12.61 -6.97 1.66
CA ARG A 183 11.85 -5.78 1.98
C ARG A 183 10.82 -5.51 0.89
N ASN A 184 9.58 -5.16 1.28
CA ASN A 184 8.50 -4.83 0.35
C ASN A 184 8.19 -5.95 -0.67
N SER A 185 8.42 -7.21 -0.29
CA SER A 185 8.19 -8.38 -1.16
C SER A 185 6.73 -8.57 -1.54
N ASN A 186 5.82 -8.28 -0.63
CA ASN A 186 4.40 -8.50 -0.81
C ASN A 186 3.68 -7.24 -1.32
N VAL A 187 2.59 -7.45 -2.04
CA VAL A 187 1.74 -6.39 -2.59
C VAL A 187 0.39 -6.45 -1.90
N GLY A 188 -0.12 -5.30 -1.48
CA GLY A 188 -1.44 -5.18 -0.88
C GLY A 188 -2.55 -5.58 -1.84
N GLU A 189 -3.73 -5.86 -1.28
CA GLU A 189 -4.92 -6.23 -2.04
C GLU A 189 -5.29 -5.14 -3.06
N TRP A 190 -5.97 -5.58 -4.13
CA TRP A 190 -6.46 -4.66 -5.15
C TRP A 190 -7.55 -3.76 -4.56
N GLU A 191 -7.37 -2.45 -4.71
CA GLU A 191 -8.31 -1.43 -4.24
C GLU A 191 -9.10 -0.89 -5.41
N ASN A 192 -10.43 -0.78 -5.23
CA ASN A 192 -11.35 -0.23 -6.22
C ASN A 192 -12.03 1.00 -5.64
N ARG A 193 -12.06 2.10 -6.38
CA ARG A 193 -12.79 3.29 -6.00
C ARG A 193 -13.60 3.82 -7.17
N VAL A 194 -14.84 4.16 -6.92
CA VAL A 194 -15.72 4.83 -7.88
C VAL A 194 -16.20 6.14 -7.28
N ASP A 195 -15.95 7.24 -7.96
CA ASP A 195 -16.44 8.56 -7.57
C ASP A 195 -17.51 9.01 -8.58
N LEU A 196 -18.59 9.62 -8.09
CA LEU A 196 -19.70 10.13 -8.87
C LEU A 196 -19.73 11.64 -8.78
N HIS A 197 -19.85 12.30 -9.93
CA HIS A 197 -20.10 13.72 -10.07
C HIS A 197 -21.40 13.93 -10.82
N PHE A 198 -22.29 14.75 -10.27
CA PHE A 198 -23.47 15.25 -10.96
C PHE A 198 -23.49 16.76 -10.89
N ALA A 199 -23.78 17.41 -12.01
CA ALA A 199 -23.99 18.86 -12.04
C ALA A 199 -25.20 19.22 -12.90
N GLU A 200 -26.00 20.15 -12.40
CA GLU A 200 -27.09 20.76 -13.15
C GLU A 200 -26.77 22.24 -13.40
N ASN A 201 -26.63 22.59 -14.67
CA ASN A 201 -26.44 23.98 -15.12
C ASN A 201 -27.79 24.62 -15.44
N ILE A 202 -28.11 25.73 -14.79
CA ILE A 202 -29.32 26.53 -14.96
C ILE A 202 -28.91 27.84 -15.59
N PHE A 203 -29.25 28.03 -16.88
CA PHE A 203 -28.92 29.24 -17.66
C PHE A 203 -30.04 30.28 -17.51
N TYR A 204 -29.87 31.23 -16.61
CA TYR A 204 -30.92 32.24 -16.32
C TYR A 204 -30.80 33.50 -17.19
N TRP A 205 -29.65 33.80 -17.78
CA TRP A 205 -29.47 34.96 -18.68
C TRP A 205 -28.65 34.56 -19.91
N LYS A 206 -29.39 34.14 -20.96
CA LYS A 206 -28.83 33.55 -22.17
C LYS A 206 -27.82 34.46 -22.91
N LYS A 207 -28.08 35.81 -22.92
CA LYS A 207 -27.22 36.75 -23.65
C LYS A 207 -25.87 37.02 -23.02
N ARG A 208 -25.70 36.77 -21.72
CA ARG A 208 -24.45 37.00 -20.98
C ARG A 208 -23.74 35.73 -20.56
N GLY A 209 -24.28 34.57 -20.90
CA GLY A 209 -23.71 33.29 -20.46
C GLY A 209 -23.83 33.03 -18.96
N SER A 210 -24.66 33.81 -18.26
CA SER A 210 -24.88 33.69 -16.82
C SER A 210 -25.55 32.36 -16.45
N LYS A 211 -25.01 31.65 -15.48
CA LYS A 211 -25.55 30.37 -15.06
C LYS A 211 -25.39 30.13 -13.55
N ILE A 212 -26.30 29.37 -12.99
CA ILE A 212 -26.16 28.74 -11.71
C ILE A 212 -25.81 27.26 -11.98
N GLN A 213 -24.82 26.73 -11.33
CA GLN A 213 -24.46 25.31 -11.36
C GLN A 213 -24.63 24.72 -9.96
N LEU A 214 -25.49 23.73 -9.84
CA LEU A 214 -25.65 22.93 -8.65
C LEU A 214 -24.82 21.64 -8.87
N THR A 215 -24.00 21.27 -7.87
CA THR A 215 -23.16 20.08 -7.95
C THR A 215 -23.44 19.14 -6.80
N LEU A 216 -23.34 17.85 -7.08
CA LEU A 216 -23.37 16.78 -6.13
C LEU A 216 -22.20 15.85 -6.45
N ASP A 217 -21.24 15.77 -5.53
CA ASP A 217 -20.10 14.87 -5.62
C ASP A 217 -20.25 13.77 -4.56
N VAL A 218 -20.15 12.51 -4.96
CA VAL A 218 -20.14 11.36 -4.05
C VAL A 218 -18.83 10.62 -4.24
N LEU A 219 -17.90 10.84 -3.33
CA LEU A 219 -16.61 10.17 -3.29
C LEU A 219 -16.78 8.77 -2.72
N ASN A 220 -16.15 7.80 -3.35
CA ASN A 220 -16.30 6.39 -3.03
C ASN A 220 -17.76 5.91 -3.09
N PHE A 221 -18.45 6.26 -4.16
CA PHE A 221 -19.85 5.95 -4.41
C PHE A 221 -20.17 4.46 -4.29
N ALA A 222 -19.26 3.59 -4.70
CA ALA A 222 -19.44 2.14 -4.55
C ALA A 222 -19.66 1.72 -3.08
N ASN A 223 -19.00 2.38 -2.14
CA ASN A 223 -19.17 2.11 -0.70
C ASN A 223 -20.53 2.56 -0.16
N LEU A 224 -21.13 3.61 -0.75
CA LEU A 224 -22.50 4.02 -0.43
C LEU A 224 -23.51 2.92 -0.76
N LEU A 225 -23.29 2.21 -1.88
CA LEU A 225 -24.17 1.11 -2.31
C LEU A 225 -23.94 -0.17 -1.51
N ASN A 226 -22.69 -0.49 -1.20
CA ASN A 226 -22.33 -1.66 -0.41
C ASN A 226 -21.05 -1.38 0.41
N LYS A 227 -21.16 -1.47 1.75
CA LYS A 227 -20.07 -1.22 2.69
C LYS A 227 -18.81 -2.07 2.49
N LYS A 228 -18.88 -3.15 1.71
CA LYS A 228 -17.74 -4.00 1.35
C LYS A 228 -17.04 -3.56 0.06
N TRP A 229 -17.63 -2.65 -0.69
CA TRP A 229 -17.04 -2.10 -1.91
C TRP A 229 -16.26 -0.83 -1.60
N GLY A 230 -15.31 -0.48 -2.45
CA GLY A 230 -14.47 0.69 -2.26
C GLY A 230 -13.65 0.65 -0.97
N THR A 231 -13.29 -0.54 -0.53
CA THR A 231 -12.46 -0.74 0.66
C THR A 231 -11.01 -0.43 0.36
N THR A 232 -10.36 0.31 1.24
CA THR A 232 -8.91 0.56 1.25
C THR A 232 -8.28 -0.05 2.49
N TYR A 233 -7.03 -0.49 2.38
CA TYR A 233 -6.33 -1.12 3.49
C TYR A 233 -5.33 -0.16 4.18
N GLY A 234 -5.16 1.05 3.65
CA GLY A 234 -4.25 2.03 4.20
C GLY A 234 -2.78 1.66 4.03
N SER A 235 -1.92 2.33 4.79
CA SER A 235 -0.47 2.10 4.73
C SER A 235 -0.10 0.90 5.58
N LEU A 236 0.03 -0.27 4.95
CA LEU A 236 0.61 -1.45 5.57
C LEU A 236 2.11 -1.49 5.21
N TYR A 237 2.98 -1.15 6.15
CA TYR A 237 4.43 -1.19 5.91
C TYR A 237 5.03 -2.56 6.14
N ASN A 238 4.49 -3.32 7.11
CA ASN A 238 4.94 -4.66 7.44
C ASN A 238 3.80 -5.52 7.97
N LEU A 239 3.99 -6.82 7.83
CA LEU A 239 3.14 -7.86 8.40
C LEU A 239 3.99 -8.73 9.31
N SER A 240 3.76 -8.63 10.61
CA SER A 240 4.47 -9.42 11.62
C SER A 240 3.90 -10.84 11.66
N VAL A 241 4.68 -11.82 11.22
CA VAL A 241 4.23 -13.21 11.01
C VAL A 241 4.63 -14.12 12.16
N LEU A 242 5.85 -13.96 12.66
CA LEU A 242 6.47 -14.87 13.63
C LEU A 242 7.03 -14.08 14.81
N LYS A 243 6.92 -14.63 16.02
CA LYS A 243 7.56 -14.09 17.23
C LYS A 243 8.36 -15.17 17.96
N VAL A 244 9.35 -14.74 18.73
CA VAL A 244 10.02 -15.60 19.70
C VAL A 244 9.34 -15.43 21.05
N SER A 245 8.69 -16.48 21.52
CA SER A 245 7.97 -16.50 22.81
C SER A 245 8.93 -16.72 23.99
N LYS A 246 9.99 -17.55 23.79
CA LYS A 246 10.96 -17.89 24.81
C LYS A 246 12.33 -18.14 24.17
N VAL A 247 13.40 -17.86 24.91
CA VAL A 247 14.76 -18.27 24.56
C VAL A 247 15.31 -19.04 25.75
N ALA A 248 15.68 -20.32 25.55
CA ALA A 248 16.44 -21.10 26.50
C ALA A 248 17.93 -20.97 26.15
N VAL A 249 18.78 -20.85 27.15
CA VAL A 249 20.24 -20.85 26.96
C VAL A 249 20.81 -22.00 27.76
N ALA A 250 21.47 -22.94 27.07
CA ALA A 250 22.16 -24.06 27.67
C ALA A 250 23.54 -24.22 27.01
N ASN A 251 24.57 -24.32 27.81
CA ASN A 251 25.97 -24.47 27.36
C ASN A 251 26.40 -23.37 26.36
N GLY A 252 25.92 -22.14 26.54
CA GLY A 252 26.21 -21.01 25.63
C GLY A 252 25.43 -21.00 24.31
N VAL A 253 24.55 -22.01 24.10
CA VAL A 253 23.69 -22.08 22.90
C VAL A 253 22.30 -21.54 23.23
N ALA A 254 21.87 -20.56 22.48
CA ALA A 254 20.50 -20.00 22.56
C ALA A 254 19.55 -20.78 21.67
N THR A 255 18.50 -21.35 22.27
CA THR A 255 17.43 -22.05 21.53
C THR A 255 16.14 -21.27 21.62
N PRO A 256 15.69 -20.62 20.54
CA PRO A 256 14.44 -19.90 20.52
C PRO A 256 13.24 -20.86 20.46
N THR A 257 12.15 -20.48 21.09
CA THR A 257 10.82 -21.07 20.90
C THR A 257 9.97 -20.07 20.13
N PHE A 258 9.50 -20.47 18.97
CA PHE A 258 8.71 -19.64 18.08
C PHE A 258 7.21 -19.76 18.37
N ASP A 259 6.48 -18.73 17.97
CA ASP A 259 5.03 -18.75 18.00
C ASP A 259 4.49 -17.97 16.79
N TYR A 260 3.36 -18.42 16.23
CA TYR A 260 2.72 -17.77 15.09
C TYR A 260 1.92 -16.57 15.55
N ASN A 261 2.12 -15.42 14.91
CA ASN A 261 1.52 -14.15 15.32
C ASN A 261 0.11 -13.94 14.74
N ASN A 262 -0.40 -14.88 13.95
CA ASN A 262 -1.69 -14.81 13.28
C ASN A 262 -1.93 -13.45 12.59
N PRO A 263 -1.10 -13.09 11.61
CA PRO A 263 -1.14 -11.77 11.00
C PRO A 263 -2.45 -11.55 10.24
N SER A 264 -2.98 -10.33 10.29
CA SER A 264 -4.21 -9.96 9.60
C SER A 264 -4.09 -8.56 9.00
N ILE A 265 -4.61 -8.42 7.79
CA ILE A 265 -4.72 -7.14 7.10
C ILE A 265 -6.15 -6.65 7.27
N TYR A 266 -6.32 -5.48 7.88
CA TYR A 266 -7.63 -4.92 8.16
C TYR A 266 -7.93 -3.73 7.24
N PRO A 267 -9.20 -3.59 6.77
CA PRO A 267 -9.63 -2.41 6.07
C PRO A 267 -9.47 -1.14 6.91
N ASN A 268 -9.02 -0.07 6.29
CA ASN A 268 -9.07 1.26 6.91
C ASN A 268 -10.50 1.79 6.82
N ASN A 269 -11.23 1.70 7.92
CA ASN A 269 -12.64 2.07 7.98
C ASN A 269 -12.91 3.56 7.68
N ILE A 270 -11.98 4.46 7.99
CA ILE A 270 -12.15 5.90 7.74
C ILE A 270 -11.95 6.21 6.26
N SER A 271 -10.85 5.75 5.67
CA SER A 271 -10.53 5.98 4.25
C SER A 271 -11.50 5.27 3.31
N SER A 272 -12.13 4.18 3.77
CA SER A 272 -13.09 3.41 2.99
C SER A 272 -14.48 4.02 2.96
N ARG A 273 -14.78 5.02 3.80
CA ARG A 273 -16.13 5.62 3.84
C ARG A 273 -16.38 6.49 2.62
N TRP A 274 -17.62 6.46 2.14
CA TRP A 274 -18.10 7.42 1.18
C TRP A 274 -18.26 8.82 1.81
N HIS A 275 -18.07 9.84 1.00
CA HIS A 275 -18.29 11.24 1.38
C HIS A 275 -19.13 11.92 0.32
N MET A 276 -19.99 12.85 0.73
CA MET A 276 -20.84 13.61 -0.17
C MET A 276 -20.58 15.10 0.00
N GLN A 277 -20.51 15.80 -1.12
CA GLN A 277 -20.39 17.24 -1.16
C GLN A 277 -21.47 17.83 -2.09
N VAL A 278 -22.14 18.87 -1.63
CA VAL A 278 -23.08 19.67 -2.43
C VAL A 278 -22.48 21.04 -2.63
N GLY A 279 -22.51 21.52 -3.86
CA GLY A 279 -21.98 22.83 -4.22
C GLY A 279 -22.97 23.67 -5.04
N CYS A 280 -22.83 24.99 -4.95
CA CYS A 280 -23.51 25.95 -5.80
C CYS A 280 -22.51 26.98 -6.31
N LYS A 281 -22.43 27.15 -7.65
CA LYS A 281 -21.57 28.10 -8.31
C LYS A 281 -22.44 29.05 -9.17
N ILE A 282 -22.31 30.34 -8.94
CA ILE A 282 -22.98 31.38 -9.73
C ILE A 282 -21.95 32.02 -10.66
N THR A 283 -22.27 32.09 -11.94
CA THR A 283 -21.48 32.79 -12.97
C THR A 283 -22.36 33.87 -13.56
N PHE A 284 -21.86 35.08 -13.62
CA PHE A 284 -22.57 36.25 -14.12
C PHE A 284 -21.70 37.12 -15.05
#